data_af2f236ca55e16b65d4337e7e693461e
#
_entry.id   af2f236ca55e16b65d4337e7e693461e
#
_cell.length_a   1.000
_cell.length_b   1.000
_cell.length_c   1.000
_cell.angle_alpha   90.00
_cell.angle_beta   90.00
_cell.angle_gamma   90.00
#
_symmetry.space_group_name_H-M   'P 1'
#
loop_
_entity.id
_entity.type
_entity.pdbx_description
1 polymer ?
#
loop_
_entity_poly.entity_id
_entity_poly.type
_entity_poly.pdbx_seq_one_letter_code
_entity_poly.pdbx_strand_id
1 'polypeptide(L)'
;MAAKVLVVMGVLLLATACRLPGSSSACNAQIDWVNFIQVGSTQFVAGPQSQTVLRESDLGPVYAHVKYKVSGNVCDPSYRPKDGDAAFLDPGTPIYVISGQSPAVELAARFSGQIVVYRAVAPAT
;
A
#
# COMPACT_ATOMS: atom_id res chain seq x y z
N MET A 1 -20.72 54.00 50.90
CA MET A 1 -19.71 54.16 49.86
C MET A 1 -19.49 52.79 49.17
N ALA A 2 -20.01 52.66 47.98
CA ALA A 2 -19.93 51.44 47.26
C ALA A 2 -18.65 51.42 46.43
N ALA A 3 -17.76 50.49 46.71
CA ALA A 3 -16.61 50.25 45.88
C ALA A 3 -17.07 49.37 44.70
N LYS A 4 -17.07 49.93 43.56
CA LYS A 4 -17.32 49.16 42.33
C LYS A 4 -16.04 48.43 41.91
N VAL A 5 -16.01 47.20 42.20
CA VAL A 5 -14.97 46.34 41.65
C VAL A 5 -15.38 45.97 40.23
N LEU A 6 -14.70 46.55 39.29
CA LEU A 6 -14.85 46.16 37.87
C LEU A 6 -14.00 44.92 37.64
N VAL A 7 -14.65 43.79 37.63
CA VAL A 7 -14.01 42.56 37.19
C VAL A 7 -14.07 42.56 35.67
N VAL A 8 -12.96 42.94 35.08
CA VAL A 8 -12.77 42.72 33.64
C VAL A 8 -12.44 41.26 33.44
N MET A 9 -13.44 40.51 33.11
CA MET A 9 -13.27 39.15 32.69
C MET A 9 -12.72 39.15 31.25
N GLY A 10 -11.42 39.04 31.14
CA GLY A 10 -10.78 38.84 29.86
C GLY A 10 -11.11 37.43 29.36
N VAL A 11 -12.00 37.36 28.42
CA VAL A 11 -12.23 36.10 27.70
C VAL A 11 -11.03 35.86 26.79
N LEU A 12 -10.13 35.01 27.23
CA LEU A 12 -9.05 34.51 26.40
C LEU A 12 -9.67 33.51 25.45
N LEU A 13 -9.98 33.95 24.26
CA LEU A 13 -10.32 33.08 23.15
C LEU A 13 -9.06 32.37 22.71
N LEU A 14 -8.82 31.21 23.31
CA LEU A 14 -7.86 30.27 22.80
C LEU A 14 -8.45 29.70 21.52
N ALA A 15 -8.12 30.32 20.40
CA ALA A 15 -8.36 29.72 19.11
C ALA A 15 -7.38 28.57 18.96
N THR A 16 -7.77 27.41 19.45
CA THR A 16 -7.08 26.18 19.10
C THR A 16 -7.37 25.88 17.63
N ALA A 17 -6.48 26.31 16.78
CA ALA A 17 -6.48 25.85 15.43
C ALA A 17 -6.21 24.34 15.46
N CYS A 18 -7.25 23.52 15.39
CA CYS A 18 -7.12 22.11 15.15
C CYS A 18 -6.57 21.93 13.75
N ARG A 19 -5.27 21.94 13.63
CA ARG A 19 -4.64 21.33 12.49
C ARG A 19 -4.77 19.84 12.71
N LEU A 20 -5.67 19.22 11.99
CA LEU A 20 -5.69 17.78 11.87
C LEU A 20 -4.33 17.36 11.38
N PRO A 21 -3.54 16.57 12.15
CA PRO A 21 -2.28 16.08 11.66
C PRO A 21 -2.59 15.18 10.47
N GLY A 22 -2.21 15.67 9.29
CA GLY A 22 -2.03 14.88 8.13
C GLY A 22 -3.14 13.91 7.78
N SER A 23 -4.16 14.37 7.15
CA SER A 23 -4.69 13.57 6.08
C SER A 23 -3.56 13.48 5.06
N SER A 24 -2.78 12.44 5.15
CA SER A 24 -1.58 12.26 4.36
C SER A 24 -1.86 11.75 2.96
N SER A 25 -3.08 11.86 2.45
CA SER A 25 -3.30 11.72 1.03
C SER A 25 -2.92 13.03 0.36
N ALA A 26 -1.62 13.26 0.29
CA ALA A 26 -1.06 14.41 -0.37
C ALA A 26 -1.23 14.35 -1.89
N CYS A 27 -1.87 13.31 -2.41
CA CYS A 27 -2.06 13.14 -3.84
C CYS A 27 -3.32 13.86 -4.29
N ASN A 28 -3.15 14.97 -4.98
CA ASN A 28 -4.24 15.69 -5.62
C ASN A 28 -4.82 14.95 -6.82
N ALA A 29 -4.08 13.99 -7.37
CA ALA A 29 -4.52 13.13 -8.45
C ALA A 29 -4.66 11.71 -7.94
N GLN A 30 -5.78 11.09 -8.23
CA GLN A 30 -5.98 9.69 -7.93
C GLN A 30 -5.30 8.85 -9.01
N ILE A 31 -4.32 8.06 -8.62
CA ILE A 31 -3.68 7.10 -9.52
C ILE A 31 -4.40 5.76 -9.37
N ASP A 32 -4.84 5.23 -10.48
CA ASP A 32 -5.48 3.92 -10.54
C ASP A 32 -4.41 2.84 -10.72
N TRP A 33 -3.82 2.42 -9.61
CA TRP A 33 -2.78 1.40 -9.62
C TRP A 33 -3.36 0.03 -9.93
N VAL A 34 -2.73 -0.69 -10.86
CA VAL A 34 -2.97 -2.12 -10.99
C VAL A 34 -2.41 -2.83 -9.75
N ASN A 35 -2.99 -3.97 -9.39
CA ASN A 35 -2.47 -4.75 -8.26
C ASN A 35 -1.20 -5.48 -8.70
N PHE A 36 -0.06 -4.92 -8.35
CA PHE A 36 1.24 -5.47 -8.73
C PHE A 36 2.16 -5.66 -7.52
N ILE A 37 3.17 -6.47 -7.71
CA ILE A 37 4.37 -6.54 -6.89
C ILE A 37 5.60 -6.47 -7.79
N GLN A 38 6.65 -5.85 -7.29
CA GLN A 38 7.93 -5.76 -8.00
C GLN A 38 8.98 -6.54 -7.22
N VAL A 39 9.53 -7.57 -7.83
CA VAL A 39 10.61 -8.36 -7.23
C VAL A 39 11.80 -8.31 -8.19
N GLY A 40 12.90 -7.73 -7.71
CA GLY A 40 14.02 -7.43 -8.59
C GLY A 40 13.59 -6.49 -9.71
N SER A 41 13.91 -6.83 -10.93
CA SER A 41 13.50 -6.09 -12.14
C SER A 41 12.21 -6.62 -12.77
N THR A 42 11.56 -7.59 -12.15
CA THR A 42 10.35 -8.22 -12.70
C THR A 42 9.11 -7.69 -12.00
N GLN A 43 8.15 -7.22 -12.78
CA GLN A 43 6.83 -6.87 -12.30
C GLN A 43 5.90 -8.06 -12.43
N PHE A 44 5.19 -8.35 -11.35
CA PHE A 44 4.15 -9.39 -11.31
C PHE A 44 2.82 -8.70 -11.08
N VAL A 45 1.80 -9.10 -11.80
CA VAL A 45 0.48 -8.49 -11.73
C VAL A 45 -0.56 -9.55 -11.37
N ALA A 46 -1.47 -9.18 -10.48
CA ALA A 46 -2.62 -10.01 -10.18
C ALA A 46 -3.53 -10.06 -11.41
N GLY A 47 -3.74 -11.26 -11.90
CA GLY A 47 -4.51 -11.45 -13.11
C GLY A 47 -6.01 -11.43 -12.88
N PRO A 48 -6.81 -11.55 -13.97
CA PRO A 48 -8.26 -11.61 -13.87
C PRO A 48 -8.74 -12.78 -13.03
N GLN A 49 -9.92 -12.65 -12.48
CA GLN A 49 -10.45 -13.52 -11.43
C GLN A 49 -10.86 -14.94 -11.87
N SER A 50 -10.59 -15.32 -13.10
CA SER A 50 -10.83 -16.69 -13.58
C SER A 50 -9.79 -17.70 -13.10
N GLN A 51 -9.12 -17.37 -12.03
CA GLN A 51 -7.95 -18.11 -11.62
C GLN A 51 -8.19 -19.21 -10.66
N THR A 52 -7.24 -20.11 -10.65
CA THR A 52 -7.11 -21.18 -9.68
C THR A 52 -7.11 -20.60 -8.27
N VAL A 53 -8.02 -21.08 -7.45
CA VAL A 53 -8.03 -20.74 -6.03
C VAL A 53 -6.91 -21.52 -5.36
N LEU A 54 -5.93 -20.80 -4.81
CA LEU A 54 -4.85 -21.41 -4.05
C LEU A 54 -5.28 -21.68 -2.62
N ARG A 55 -4.81 -22.81 -2.10
CA ARG A 55 -4.92 -23.18 -0.70
C ARG A 55 -3.64 -22.81 0.03
N GLU A 56 -3.71 -22.75 1.35
CA GLU A 56 -2.51 -22.56 2.19
C GLU A 56 -1.43 -23.60 1.89
N SER A 57 -1.82 -24.85 1.61
CA SER A 57 -0.88 -25.92 1.27
C SER A 57 -0.18 -25.75 -0.07
N ASP A 58 -0.67 -24.86 -0.93
CA ASP A 58 -0.04 -24.54 -2.21
C ASP A 58 1.09 -23.51 -2.08
N LEU A 59 1.18 -22.87 -0.92
CA LEU A 59 2.23 -21.90 -0.65
C LEU A 59 3.54 -22.63 -0.30
N GLY A 60 4.56 -22.35 -1.07
CA GLY A 60 5.93 -22.79 -0.79
C GLY A 60 6.64 -21.80 0.15
N PRO A 61 7.97 -21.80 0.13
CA PRO A 61 8.73 -20.91 1.00
C PRO A 61 8.53 -19.44 0.65
N VAL A 62 8.82 -18.57 1.61
CA VAL A 62 8.85 -17.13 1.40
C VAL A 62 9.99 -16.82 0.41
N TYR A 63 9.66 -16.11 -0.63
CA TYR A 63 10.60 -15.72 -1.68
C TYR A 63 11.15 -14.31 -1.46
N ALA A 64 10.29 -13.40 -1.02
CA ALA A 64 10.64 -12.01 -0.78
C ALA A 64 9.61 -11.39 0.19
N HIS A 65 9.88 -10.17 0.61
CA HIS A 65 8.94 -9.36 1.39
C HIS A 65 8.68 -8.04 0.70
N VAL A 66 7.46 -7.54 0.81
CA VAL A 66 7.15 -6.18 0.37
C VAL A 66 7.94 -5.19 1.23
N LYS A 67 8.57 -4.22 0.60
CA LYS A 67 9.34 -3.16 1.26
C LYS A 67 8.59 -1.85 1.31
N TYR A 68 7.74 -1.58 0.31
CA TYR A 68 7.07 -0.30 0.15
C TYR A 68 5.72 -0.45 -0.56
N LYS A 69 4.71 0.23 -0.05
CA LYS A 69 3.39 0.30 -0.68
C LYS A 69 3.26 1.61 -1.45
N VAL A 70 2.98 1.54 -2.75
CA VAL A 70 2.91 2.73 -3.59
C VAL A 70 1.57 3.43 -3.52
N SER A 71 0.47 2.68 -3.41
CA SER A 71 -0.87 3.26 -3.30
C SER A 71 -0.97 4.13 -2.03
N GLY A 72 -1.41 5.35 -2.21
CA GLY A 72 -1.50 6.31 -1.11
C GLY A 72 -0.19 7.01 -0.74
N ASN A 73 0.94 6.55 -1.24
CA ASN A 73 2.26 7.11 -0.93
C ASN A 73 2.96 7.75 -2.12
N VAL A 74 2.62 7.30 -3.33
CA VAL A 74 3.19 7.82 -4.57
C VAL A 74 2.12 8.60 -5.31
N CYS A 75 2.43 9.85 -5.63
CA CYS A 75 1.51 10.76 -6.29
C CYS A 75 1.90 11.08 -7.74
N ASP A 76 3.03 10.57 -8.19
CA ASP A 76 3.54 10.79 -9.54
C ASP A 76 3.12 9.64 -10.45
N PRO A 77 2.28 9.89 -11.47
CA PRO A 77 1.87 8.84 -12.40
C PRO A 77 3.01 8.28 -13.26
N SER A 78 4.14 8.97 -13.33
CA SER A 78 5.32 8.48 -14.05
C SER A 78 6.25 7.64 -13.16
N TYR A 79 5.87 7.36 -11.93
CA TYR A 79 6.66 6.57 -11.01
C TYR A 79 6.97 5.19 -11.58
N ARG A 80 8.23 4.81 -11.50
CA ARG A 80 8.69 3.47 -11.92
C ARG A 80 8.89 2.59 -10.70
N PRO A 81 8.17 1.47 -10.60
CA PRO A 81 8.33 0.54 -9.50
C PRO A 81 9.76 0.03 -9.36
N LYS A 82 10.17 -0.16 -8.11
CA LYS A 82 11.47 -0.68 -7.72
C LYS A 82 11.31 -2.00 -6.99
N ASP A 83 12.41 -2.72 -6.84
CA ASP A 83 12.43 -3.96 -6.07
C ASP A 83 11.80 -3.75 -4.68
N GLY A 84 10.84 -4.60 -4.35
CA GLY A 84 10.11 -4.56 -3.09
C GLY A 84 8.85 -3.70 -3.10
N ASP A 85 8.56 -3.00 -4.18
CA ASP A 85 7.33 -2.22 -4.30
C ASP A 85 6.13 -3.13 -4.51
N ALA A 86 5.00 -2.74 -3.94
CA ALA A 86 3.71 -3.33 -4.21
C ALA A 86 2.65 -2.23 -4.30
N ALA A 87 1.62 -2.47 -5.10
CA ALA A 87 0.53 -1.50 -5.22
C ALA A 87 -0.24 -1.36 -3.91
N PHE A 88 -0.70 -2.47 -3.36
CA PHE A 88 -1.65 -2.46 -2.24
C PHE A 88 -1.18 -3.25 -1.02
N LEU A 89 -0.15 -4.07 -1.13
CA LEU A 89 0.34 -4.86 -0.02
C LEU A 89 1.18 -3.99 0.92
N ASP A 90 0.97 -4.19 2.21
CA ASP A 90 1.72 -3.46 3.22
C ASP A 90 3.19 -3.91 3.28
N PRO A 91 4.11 -3.03 3.69
CA PRO A 91 5.48 -3.42 3.95
C PRO A 91 5.55 -4.57 4.96
N GLY A 92 6.44 -5.53 4.70
CA GLY A 92 6.58 -6.73 5.50
C GLY A 92 5.74 -7.90 5.06
N THR A 93 4.79 -7.70 4.13
CA THR A 93 3.97 -8.79 3.61
C THR A 93 4.84 -9.83 2.91
N PRO A 94 4.76 -11.11 3.31
CA PRO A 94 5.52 -12.16 2.65
C PRO A 94 5.00 -12.44 1.25
N ILE A 95 5.92 -12.65 0.33
CA ILE A 95 5.65 -13.09 -1.03
C ILE A 95 6.15 -14.52 -1.13
N TYR A 96 5.28 -15.43 -1.52
CA TYR A 96 5.53 -16.87 -1.50
C TYR A 96 5.78 -17.43 -2.89
N VAL A 97 6.66 -18.42 -2.98
CA VAL A 97 6.70 -19.31 -4.12
C VAL A 97 5.43 -20.18 -4.11
N ILE A 98 4.86 -20.42 -5.25
CA ILE A 98 3.75 -21.37 -5.39
C ILE A 98 4.34 -22.74 -5.66
N SER A 99 3.93 -23.75 -4.87
CA SER A 99 4.43 -25.12 -5.03
C SER A 99 4.22 -25.63 -6.47
N GLY A 100 5.28 -26.11 -7.08
CA GLY A 100 5.25 -26.60 -8.46
C GLY A 100 5.35 -25.54 -9.53
N GLN A 101 5.44 -24.26 -9.16
CA GLN A 101 5.57 -23.15 -10.11
C GLN A 101 6.95 -22.49 -10.00
N SER A 102 7.42 -21.94 -11.11
CA SER A 102 8.64 -21.15 -11.11
C SER A 102 8.38 -19.77 -10.49
N PRO A 103 9.21 -19.32 -9.54
CA PRO A 103 9.09 -17.98 -8.99
C PRO A 103 9.39 -16.87 -10.01
N ALA A 104 9.97 -17.20 -11.15
CA ALA A 104 10.14 -16.26 -12.24
C ALA A 104 8.84 -16.02 -13.03
N VAL A 105 7.85 -16.87 -12.86
CA VAL A 105 6.59 -16.83 -13.61
C VAL A 105 5.41 -16.42 -12.72
N GLU A 106 5.31 -17.01 -11.54
CA GLU A 106 4.19 -16.76 -10.62
C GLU A 106 4.67 -16.70 -9.19
N LEU A 107 4.06 -15.82 -8.44
CA LEU A 107 4.24 -15.68 -7.00
C LEU A 107 2.86 -15.50 -6.36
N ALA A 108 2.78 -15.64 -5.05
CA ALA A 108 1.54 -15.47 -4.32
C ALA A 108 1.77 -14.62 -3.07
N ALA A 109 0.73 -13.90 -2.67
CA ALA A 109 0.71 -13.17 -1.40
C ALA A 109 -0.70 -13.13 -0.85
N ARG A 110 -0.82 -12.91 0.45
CA ARG A 110 -2.14 -12.70 1.08
C ARG A 110 -2.53 -11.24 0.95
N PHE A 111 -3.72 -11.02 0.46
CA PHE A 111 -4.31 -9.68 0.34
C PHE A 111 -5.78 -9.75 0.75
N SER A 112 -6.18 -8.93 1.69
CA SER A 112 -7.56 -8.88 2.21
C SER A 112 -8.08 -10.26 2.63
N GLY A 113 -7.26 -11.05 3.29
CA GLY A 113 -7.62 -12.38 3.78
C GLY A 113 -7.67 -13.46 2.71
N GLN A 114 -7.28 -13.15 1.48
CA GLN A 114 -7.26 -14.10 0.37
C GLN A 114 -5.85 -14.29 -0.15
N ILE A 115 -5.60 -15.45 -0.74
CA ILE A 115 -4.35 -15.71 -1.44
C ILE A 115 -4.53 -15.27 -2.89
N VAL A 116 -3.68 -14.34 -3.31
CA VAL A 116 -3.71 -13.76 -4.66
C VAL A 116 -2.49 -14.23 -5.43
N VAL A 117 -2.71 -14.65 -6.67
CA VAL A 117 -1.64 -15.05 -7.60
C VAL A 117 -1.23 -13.84 -8.42
N TYR A 118 0.08 -13.61 -8.47
CA TYR A 118 0.70 -12.56 -9.27
C TYR A 118 1.55 -13.20 -10.34
N ARG A 119 1.33 -12.81 -11.59
CA ARG A 119 2.05 -13.34 -12.75
C ARG A 119 3.03 -12.34 -13.32
N ALA A 120 4.19 -12.81 -13.70
CA ALA A 120 5.20 -11.99 -14.33
C ALA A 120 4.66 -11.39 -15.63
N VAL A 121 4.86 -10.09 -15.76
CA VAL A 121 4.54 -9.35 -16.99
C VAL A 121 5.78 -9.38 -17.87
N ALA A 122 5.59 -9.75 -19.12
CA ALA A 122 6.68 -9.72 -20.07
C ALA A 122 7.18 -8.27 -20.22
N PRO A 123 8.52 -8.05 -20.22
CA PRO A 123 9.04 -6.71 -20.43
C PRO A 123 8.55 -6.18 -21.78
N ALA A 124 8.13 -4.92 -21.77
CA ALA A 124 7.76 -4.23 -23.00
C ALA A 124 8.99 -4.15 -23.92
N THR A 125 8.91 -4.78 -25.07
CA THR A 125 9.94 -4.67 -26.11
C THR A 125 9.73 -3.43 -26.95
#